data_b0c5c4cef20628bcd2f161cbdda81d84
#
_entry.id   b0c5c4cef20628bcd2f161cbdda81d84
#
_cell.length_a   1.000
_cell.length_b   1.000
_cell.length_c   1.000
_cell.angle_alpha   90.00
_cell.angle_beta   90.00
_cell.angle_gamma   90.00
#
_symmetry.space_group_name_H-M   'P 1'
#
loop_
_entity.id
_entity.type
_entity.pdbx_description
1 polymer ?
#
loop_
_entity_poly.entity_id
_entity_poly.type
_entity_poly.pdbx_seq_one_letter_code
_entity_poly.pdbx_strand_id
1 'polypeptide(L)'
;MPLLYPSHVATPVRLKTALGLAALAVALQVSAASPADAAATASPGAVVSSVAERFAQDVVRTSDAGGRTFGIIDKPSATLWVFDAQGRALASTPVLVGEATGDVAPADIGTRPLSRVKKHEKITSAGRYITEAGNNHKSEDIVWLDYDAALSMHRVRNVPGEGRAKRLQTPTVADNRISFGCVNIPASFYDRYIDPLFSRTSGVVYVLPETKSMASVFPFAIEGGAALASVAPGPTH
;
A
#
# COMPACT_ATOMS: atom_id res chain seq x y z
N MET A 1 26.68 38.16 45.15
CA MET A 1 28.05 38.28 44.66
C MET A 1 28.04 38.11 43.19
N PRO A 2 28.36 39.13 42.40
CA PRO A 2 28.40 39.04 40.94
C PRO A 2 29.82 38.73 40.46
N LEU A 3 30.00 37.86 39.48
CA LEU A 3 31.28 37.67 38.81
C LEU A 3 31.18 38.09 37.34
N LEU A 4 31.97 39.05 37.08
CA LEU A 4 32.45 39.82 35.94
C LEU A 4 32.72 39.03 34.65
N TYR A 5 32.25 39.63 33.57
CA TYR A 5 32.71 39.39 32.16
C TYR A 5 34.02 40.07 31.88
N PRO A 6 34.90 39.51 31.07
CA PRO A 6 35.88 40.32 30.34
C PRO A 6 35.52 40.45 28.85
N SER A 7 35.48 41.68 28.40
CA SER A 7 35.41 42.16 27.03
C SER A 7 36.71 41.82 26.29
N HIS A 8 36.61 41.28 25.08
CA HIS A 8 37.73 41.25 24.13
C HIS A 8 37.44 42.02 22.87
N VAL A 9 38.38 42.94 22.65
CA VAL A 9 38.55 43.95 21.62
C VAL A 9 38.66 43.32 20.23
N ALA A 10 37.96 43.92 19.27
CA ALA A 10 38.07 43.62 17.85
C ALA A 10 39.32 44.22 17.22
N THR A 11 40.07 43.44 16.45
CA THR A 11 41.16 43.89 15.57
C THR A 11 40.73 43.77 14.10
N PRO A 12 40.93 44.80 13.25
CA PRO A 12 40.52 44.73 11.86
C PRO A 12 41.58 44.03 11.00
N VAL A 13 41.17 43.00 10.25
CA VAL A 13 41.99 42.34 9.24
C VAL A 13 41.70 42.92 7.87
N ARG A 14 42.78 43.35 7.23
CA ARG A 14 42.83 44.02 5.92
C ARG A 14 42.38 43.11 4.79
N LEU A 15 41.50 43.63 3.95
CA LEU A 15 41.04 43.11 2.68
C LEU A 15 42.19 43.11 1.65
N LYS A 16 42.57 41.92 1.15
CA LYS A 16 43.37 41.78 -0.07
C LYS A 16 42.47 41.21 -1.17
N THR A 17 42.18 42.06 -2.13
CA THR A 17 41.55 41.74 -3.41
C THR A 17 42.48 40.88 -4.25
N ALA A 18 42.07 39.64 -4.54
CA ALA A 18 42.62 38.83 -5.61
C ALA A 18 41.49 38.51 -6.58
N LEU A 19 41.52 39.08 -7.77
CA LEU A 19 40.70 38.68 -8.92
C LEU A 19 41.21 37.31 -9.38
N GLY A 20 40.39 36.28 -9.19
CA GLY A 20 40.58 34.99 -9.80
C GLY A 20 39.37 34.66 -10.66
N LEU A 21 39.54 34.59 -11.99
CA LEU A 21 38.55 34.02 -12.89
C LEU A 21 38.34 32.54 -12.50
N ALA A 22 37.22 32.23 -11.92
CA ALA A 22 36.78 30.86 -11.73
C ALA A 22 35.82 30.51 -12.88
N ALA A 23 36.27 29.64 -13.79
CA ALA A 23 35.44 29.03 -14.80
C ALA A 23 34.37 28.16 -14.11
N LEU A 24 33.10 28.49 -14.35
CA LEU A 24 31.93 27.76 -13.83
C LEU A 24 31.76 26.50 -14.65
N ALA A 25 32.35 25.39 -14.21
CA ALA A 25 32.03 24.07 -14.73
C ALA A 25 30.67 23.61 -14.10
N VAL A 26 29.60 23.77 -14.87
CA VAL A 26 28.30 23.18 -14.53
C VAL A 26 28.41 21.65 -14.75
N ALA A 27 28.71 20.93 -13.69
CA ALA A 27 28.60 19.48 -13.71
C ALA A 27 27.10 19.13 -13.67
N LEU A 28 26.54 18.69 -14.81
CA LEU A 28 25.25 18.01 -14.84
C LEU A 28 25.40 16.70 -14.04
N GLN A 29 24.92 16.70 -12.82
CA GLN A 29 24.72 15.47 -12.07
C GLN A 29 23.48 14.79 -12.61
N VAL A 30 23.67 13.84 -13.52
CA VAL A 30 22.63 12.87 -13.87
C VAL A 30 22.51 11.93 -12.68
N SER A 31 21.53 12.22 -11.81
CA SER A 31 21.12 11.25 -10.78
C SER A 31 20.54 10.04 -11.49
N ALA A 32 21.32 8.97 -11.55
CA ALA A 32 20.80 7.67 -11.96
C ALA A 32 19.81 7.20 -10.88
N ALA A 33 18.51 7.29 -11.18
CA ALA A 33 17.48 6.69 -10.35
C ALA A 33 17.77 5.19 -10.20
N SER A 34 17.77 4.69 -8.97
CA SER A 34 17.93 3.26 -8.69
C SER A 34 16.83 2.47 -9.40
N PRO A 35 17.14 1.29 -9.97
CA PRO A 35 16.14 0.46 -10.67
C PRO A 35 14.97 -0.01 -9.79
N ALA A 36 15.06 0.15 -8.46
CA ALA A 36 13.95 -0.08 -7.53
C ALA A 36 12.84 0.98 -7.63
N ASP A 37 13.14 2.18 -8.13
CA ASP A 37 12.16 3.27 -8.27
C ASP A 37 11.33 3.17 -9.55
N ALA A 38 11.78 2.40 -10.54
CA ALA A 38 11.08 2.27 -11.81
C ALA A 38 9.75 1.48 -11.73
N ALA A 39 9.53 0.70 -10.66
CA ALA A 39 8.31 -0.10 -10.49
C ALA A 39 7.13 0.67 -9.86
N ALA A 40 7.32 1.92 -9.47
CA ALA A 40 6.33 2.67 -8.69
C ALA A 40 5.71 3.85 -9.46
N THR A 41 5.91 3.96 -10.76
CA THR A 41 5.19 4.96 -11.56
C THR A 41 3.80 4.43 -11.92
N ALA A 42 2.84 4.65 -11.03
CA ALA A 42 1.44 4.59 -11.42
C ALA A 42 1.20 5.67 -12.49
N SER A 43 1.08 5.25 -13.73
CA SER A 43 0.64 6.15 -14.80
C SER A 43 -0.80 6.59 -14.51
N PRO A 44 -1.12 7.89 -14.59
CA PRO A 44 -2.51 8.33 -14.66
C PRO A 44 -3.13 7.67 -15.90
N GLY A 45 -4.06 6.72 -15.70
CA GLY A 45 -4.66 5.93 -16.76
C GLY A 45 -4.30 4.44 -16.75
N ALA A 46 -3.77 3.90 -15.64
CA ALA A 46 -3.66 2.45 -15.47
C ALA A 46 -5.03 1.80 -15.70
N VAL A 47 -5.11 0.85 -16.62
CA VAL A 47 -6.34 0.08 -16.86
C VAL A 47 -6.64 -0.71 -15.59
N VAL A 48 -7.65 -0.25 -14.85
CA VAL A 48 -8.11 -0.93 -13.63
C VAL A 48 -8.61 -2.32 -14.01
N SER A 49 -8.32 -3.35 -13.20
CA SER A 49 -8.88 -4.66 -13.45
C SER A 49 -10.41 -4.58 -13.39
N SER A 50 -11.09 -5.30 -14.27
CA SER A 50 -12.55 -5.28 -14.31
C SER A 50 -13.20 -5.71 -12.99
N VAL A 51 -12.51 -6.49 -12.18
CA VAL A 51 -12.96 -6.91 -10.84
C VAL A 51 -12.84 -5.75 -9.86
N ALA A 52 -11.66 -5.11 -9.76
CA ALA A 52 -11.44 -3.99 -8.84
C ALA A 52 -12.31 -2.79 -9.20
N GLU A 53 -12.52 -2.52 -10.50
CA GLU A 53 -13.39 -1.43 -10.97
C GLU A 53 -14.86 -1.63 -10.58
N ARG A 54 -15.42 -2.81 -10.86
CA ARG A 54 -16.79 -3.13 -10.46
C ARG A 54 -16.97 -3.06 -8.95
N PHE A 55 -16.03 -3.62 -8.21
CA PHE A 55 -16.08 -3.57 -6.75
C PHE A 55 -15.99 -2.14 -6.23
N ALA A 56 -15.14 -1.27 -6.81
CA ALA A 56 -15.07 0.15 -6.45
C ALA A 56 -16.39 0.88 -6.72
N GLN A 57 -17.08 0.56 -7.84
CA GLN A 57 -18.40 1.09 -8.15
C GLN A 57 -19.44 0.66 -7.10
N ASP A 58 -19.39 -0.59 -6.64
CA ASP A 58 -20.27 -1.08 -5.57
C ASP A 58 -20.00 -0.37 -4.23
N VAL A 59 -18.72 -0.16 -3.86
CA VAL A 59 -18.32 0.60 -2.66
C VAL A 59 -18.92 2.02 -2.70
N VAL A 60 -18.82 2.70 -3.85
CA VAL A 60 -19.35 4.06 -4.02
C VAL A 60 -20.87 4.05 -3.99
N ARG A 61 -21.49 3.17 -4.75
CA ARG A 61 -22.96 3.05 -4.84
C ARG A 61 -23.61 2.82 -3.48
N THR A 62 -22.97 2.04 -2.62
CA THR A 62 -23.47 1.73 -1.28
C THR A 62 -22.96 2.67 -0.20
N SER A 63 -22.04 3.58 -0.56
CA SER A 63 -21.35 4.46 0.39
C SER A 63 -20.61 3.69 1.51
N ASP A 64 -20.20 2.44 1.26
CA ASP A 64 -19.61 1.58 2.30
C ASP A 64 -18.30 2.12 2.87
N ALA A 65 -17.48 2.81 2.06
CA ALA A 65 -16.28 3.48 2.53
C ALA A 65 -16.58 4.74 3.40
N GLY A 66 -17.84 5.16 3.52
CA GLY A 66 -18.23 6.34 4.31
C GLY A 66 -17.58 7.64 3.83
N GLY A 67 -17.44 7.82 2.51
CA GLY A 67 -16.81 9.00 1.91
C GLY A 67 -15.30 9.10 2.10
N ARG A 68 -14.64 8.01 2.47
CA ARG A 68 -13.18 7.95 2.66
C ARG A 68 -12.48 7.46 1.40
N THR A 69 -11.20 7.81 1.27
CA THR A 69 -10.27 7.10 0.37
C THR A 69 -10.27 5.63 0.73
N PHE A 70 -10.22 4.76 -0.28
CA PHE A 70 -10.19 3.32 -0.02
C PHE A 70 -9.18 2.59 -0.91
N GLY A 71 -8.71 1.46 -0.40
CA GLY A 71 -7.82 0.55 -1.10
C GLY A 71 -8.54 -0.77 -1.41
N ILE A 72 -8.21 -1.37 -2.54
CA ILE A 72 -8.65 -2.71 -2.93
C ILE A 72 -7.43 -3.57 -3.16
N ILE A 73 -7.29 -4.65 -2.39
CA ILE A 73 -6.25 -5.66 -2.58
C ILE A 73 -6.88 -6.85 -3.31
N ASP A 74 -6.58 -6.92 -4.60
CA ASP A 74 -6.98 -8.03 -5.46
C ASP A 74 -5.92 -9.15 -5.35
N LYS A 75 -6.18 -10.14 -4.51
CA LYS A 75 -5.24 -11.25 -4.25
C LYS A 75 -4.95 -12.10 -5.48
N PRO A 76 -5.94 -12.46 -6.32
CA PRO A 76 -5.70 -13.18 -7.58
C PRO A 76 -4.70 -12.50 -8.52
N SER A 77 -4.68 -11.18 -8.58
CA SER A 77 -3.73 -10.41 -9.38
C SER A 77 -2.53 -9.89 -8.57
N ALA A 78 -2.51 -10.10 -7.26
CA ALA A 78 -1.54 -9.55 -6.32
C ALA A 78 -1.31 -8.04 -6.51
N THR A 79 -2.40 -7.29 -6.69
CA THR A 79 -2.37 -5.86 -6.98
C THR A 79 -3.15 -5.09 -5.92
N LEU A 80 -2.57 -3.99 -5.44
CA LEU A 80 -3.24 -2.98 -4.64
C LEU A 80 -3.66 -1.82 -5.53
N TRP A 81 -4.92 -1.48 -5.48
CA TRP A 81 -5.53 -0.31 -6.11
C TRP A 81 -5.90 0.71 -5.04
N VAL A 82 -5.64 1.99 -5.27
CA VAL A 82 -6.05 3.10 -4.39
C VAL A 82 -7.05 3.95 -5.14
N PHE A 83 -8.17 4.24 -4.48
CA PHE A 83 -9.28 5.03 -5.02
C PHE A 83 -9.56 6.23 -4.10
N ASP A 84 -10.01 7.33 -4.68
CA ASP A 84 -10.60 8.42 -3.91
C ASP A 84 -12.03 8.07 -3.45
N ALA A 85 -12.62 8.96 -2.66
CA ALA A 85 -13.98 8.79 -2.13
C ALA A 85 -15.07 8.69 -3.21
N GLN A 86 -14.77 9.15 -4.43
CA GLN A 86 -15.67 9.10 -5.60
C GLN A 86 -15.44 7.85 -6.47
N GLY A 87 -14.52 6.96 -6.07
CA GLY A 87 -14.20 5.74 -6.80
C GLY A 87 -13.31 5.94 -8.02
N ARG A 88 -12.64 7.10 -8.15
CA ARG A 88 -11.64 7.29 -9.19
C ARG A 88 -10.34 6.62 -8.76
N ALA A 89 -9.75 5.81 -9.62
CA ALA A 89 -8.45 5.20 -9.38
C ALA A 89 -7.37 6.28 -9.33
N LEU A 90 -6.66 6.35 -8.20
CA LEU A 90 -5.53 7.25 -7.97
C LEU A 90 -4.21 6.60 -8.37
N ALA A 91 -4.05 5.32 -8.02
CA ALA A 91 -2.81 4.59 -8.25
C ALA A 91 -3.01 3.08 -8.11
N SER A 92 -2.07 2.30 -8.63
CA SER A 92 -1.96 0.87 -8.37
C SER A 92 -0.51 0.41 -8.31
N THR A 93 -0.27 -0.73 -7.65
CA THR A 93 1.04 -1.34 -7.56
C THR A 93 0.94 -2.84 -7.32
N PRO A 94 1.85 -3.65 -7.85
CA PRO A 94 2.02 -5.02 -7.38
C PRO A 94 2.34 -5.04 -5.88
N VAL A 95 1.84 -6.05 -5.18
CA VAL A 95 2.11 -6.25 -3.75
C VAL A 95 2.49 -7.70 -3.48
N LEU A 96 3.19 -7.95 -2.36
CA LEU A 96 3.37 -9.31 -1.88
C LEU A 96 2.29 -9.60 -0.84
N VAL A 97 1.64 -10.74 -1.00
CA VAL A 97 0.58 -11.25 -0.14
C VAL A 97 0.98 -12.57 0.52
N GLY A 98 0.12 -13.11 1.33
CA GLY A 98 0.31 -14.39 2.00
C GLY A 98 0.74 -15.51 1.05
N GLU A 99 1.66 -16.36 1.51
CA GLU A 99 2.20 -17.48 0.73
C GLU A 99 1.11 -18.48 0.32
N ALA A 100 0.09 -18.65 1.16
CA ALA A 100 -1.01 -19.55 0.91
C ALA A 100 -2.23 -18.84 0.29
N THR A 101 -2.89 -19.54 -0.63
CA THR A 101 -4.22 -19.18 -1.13
C THR A 101 -5.25 -19.41 -0.03
N GLY A 102 -6.18 -18.50 0.14
CA GLY A 102 -7.25 -18.60 1.13
C GLY A 102 -7.82 -17.25 1.54
N ASP A 103 -8.90 -17.28 2.31
CA ASP A 103 -9.64 -16.09 2.71
C ASP A 103 -9.75 -15.92 4.22
N VAL A 104 -9.27 -16.88 5.00
CA VAL A 104 -9.33 -16.85 6.46
C VAL A 104 -8.04 -17.44 7.03
N ALA A 105 -7.26 -16.61 7.73
CA ALA A 105 -6.15 -17.08 8.54
C ALA A 105 -6.67 -17.70 9.85
N PRO A 106 -5.89 -18.60 10.51
CA PRO A 106 -6.26 -19.11 11.83
C PRO A 106 -6.50 -17.98 12.84
N ALA A 107 -7.49 -18.16 13.72
CA ALA A 107 -7.90 -17.13 14.69
C ALA A 107 -6.79 -16.73 15.67
N ASP A 108 -5.84 -17.61 15.94
CA ASP A 108 -4.69 -17.36 16.82
C ASP A 108 -3.44 -16.86 16.10
N ILE A 109 -3.54 -16.53 14.81
CA ILE A 109 -2.38 -16.19 13.97
C ILE A 109 -1.60 -15.00 14.51
N GLY A 110 -2.27 -13.99 15.06
CA GLY A 110 -1.65 -12.77 15.57
C GLY A 110 -0.86 -12.96 16.86
N THR A 111 -1.15 -14.00 17.63
CA THR A 111 -0.48 -14.31 18.91
C THR A 111 0.55 -15.43 18.80
N ARG A 112 0.57 -16.12 17.67
CA ARG A 112 1.42 -17.28 17.44
C ARG A 112 2.84 -16.83 17.03
N PRO A 113 3.90 -17.42 17.60
CA PRO A 113 5.27 -17.21 17.10
C PRO A 113 5.37 -17.56 15.62
N LEU A 114 6.02 -16.72 14.81
CA LEU A 114 6.15 -16.92 13.35
C LEU A 114 6.75 -18.27 12.98
N SER A 115 7.66 -18.80 13.83
CA SER A 115 8.26 -20.13 13.64
C SER A 115 7.27 -21.29 13.73
N ARG A 116 6.08 -21.06 14.30
CA ARG A 116 5.00 -22.06 14.42
C ARG A 116 3.91 -21.89 13.37
N VAL A 117 3.96 -20.85 12.56
CA VAL A 117 3.00 -20.62 11.48
C VAL A 117 3.35 -21.52 10.30
N LYS A 118 2.45 -22.43 9.96
CA LYS A 118 2.63 -23.37 8.85
C LYS A 118 2.42 -22.67 7.51
N LYS A 119 2.96 -23.25 6.44
CA LYS A 119 2.90 -22.66 5.10
C LYS A 119 1.46 -22.36 4.65
N HIS A 120 0.53 -23.30 4.85
CA HIS A 120 -0.87 -23.18 4.46
C HIS A 120 -1.68 -22.20 5.33
N GLU A 121 -1.10 -21.71 6.43
CA GLU A 121 -1.73 -20.74 7.34
C GLU A 121 -1.35 -19.30 7.02
N LYS A 122 -0.37 -19.08 6.13
CA LYS A 122 0.14 -17.76 5.75
C LYS A 122 -0.79 -17.09 4.75
N ILE A 123 -1.97 -16.72 5.20
CA ILE A 123 -3.07 -16.19 4.38
C ILE A 123 -3.23 -14.69 4.62
N THR A 124 -3.37 -13.91 3.55
CA THR A 124 -3.91 -12.55 3.64
C THR A 124 -5.43 -12.66 3.71
N SER A 125 -6.00 -12.45 4.89
CA SER A 125 -7.44 -12.65 5.12
C SER A 125 -8.28 -11.68 4.30
N ALA A 126 -9.34 -12.19 3.67
CA ALA A 126 -10.31 -11.37 2.97
C ALA A 126 -11.23 -10.65 3.97
N GLY A 127 -11.59 -9.40 3.66
CA GLY A 127 -12.44 -8.61 4.53
C GLY A 127 -12.37 -7.12 4.26
N ARG A 128 -13.19 -6.39 5.03
CA ARG A 128 -13.22 -4.94 5.08
C ARG A 128 -12.53 -4.46 6.34
N TYR A 129 -11.57 -3.57 6.19
CA TYR A 129 -10.73 -3.09 7.29
C TYR A 129 -10.73 -1.56 7.33
N ILE A 130 -10.94 -0.99 8.51
CA ILE A 130 -10.68 0.43 8.77
C ILE A 130 -9.21 0.53 9.17
N THR A 131 -8.47 1.40 8.52
CA THR A 131 -7.03 1.48 8.72
C THR A 131 -6.66 2.27 9.96
N GLU A 132 -5.60 1.82 10.63
CA GLU A 132 -5.03 2.47 11.81
C GLU A 132 -3.51 2.59 11.65
N ALA A 133 -2.99 3.78 11.99
CA ALA A 133 -1.55 3.98 12.05
C ALA A 133 -0.92 3.17 13.18
N GLY A 134 0.26 2.65 12.96
CA GLY A 134 0.99 1.93 14.01
C GLY A 134 2.46 1.76 13.70
N ASN A 135 3.14 1.10 14.61
CA ASN A 135 4.54 0.73 14.44
C ASN A 135 4.70 -0.76 14.66
N ASN A 136 5.66 -1.35 13.96
CA ASN A 136 6.06 -2.72 14.23
C ASN A 136 7.07 -2.78 15.40
N HIS A 137 7.50 -3.99 15.75
CA HIS A 137 8.48 -4.23 16.83
C HIS A 137 9.86 -3.60 16.58
N LYS A 138 10.14 -3.07 15.37
CA LYS A 138 11.37 -2.34 15.02
C LYS A 138 11.14 -0.83 14.93
N SER A 139 10.00 -0.33 15.41
CA SER A 139 9.59 1.06 15.33
C SER A 139 9.46 1.61 13.90
N GLU A 140 9.31 0.72 12.90
CA GLU A 140 8.98 1.13 11.55
C GLU A 140 7.47 1.40 11.48
N ASP A 141 7.05 2.51 10.86
CA ASP A 141 5.66 2.84 10.65
C ASP A 141 4.98 1.84 9.70
N ILE A 142 3.80 1.41 10.08
CA ILE A 142 2.94 0.49 9.33
C ILE A 142 1.49 0.94 9.41
N VAL A 143 0.65 0.39 8.56
CA VAL A 143 -0.80 0.57 8.61
C VAL A 143 -1.44 -0.76 9.00
N TRP A 144 -2.08 -0.79 10.17
CA TRP A 144 -2.85 -1.94 10.61
C TRP A 144 -4.15 -2.06 9.81
N LEU A 145 -4.45 -3.25 9.37
CA LEU A 145 -5.75 -3.67 8.87
C LEU A 145 -6.52 -4.41 9.97
N ASP A 146 -5.84 -5.32 10.67
CA ASP A 146 -6.38 -6.06 11.80
C ASP A 146 -5.23 -6.32 12.80
N TYR A 147 -5.30 -5.65 13.95
CA TYR A 147 -4.28 -5.75 14.98
C TYR A 147 -4.25 -7.15 15.61
N ASP A 148 -5.43 -7.70 15.90
CA ASP A 148 -5.54 -8.99 16.58
C ASP A 148 -5.08 -10.15 15.69
N ALA A 149 -5.30 -10.04 14.38
CA ALA A 149 -4.77 -10.98 13.40
C ALA A 149 -3.33 -10.69 12.95
N ALA A 150 -2.68 -9.66 13.49
CA ALA A 150 -1.37 -9.16 13.06
C ALA A 150 -1.29 -8.91 11.54
N LEU A 151 -2.40 -8.45 10.94
CA LEU A 151 -2.50 -8.13 9.52
C LEU A 151 -2.23 -6.64 9.29
N SER A 152 -1.23 -6.34 8.48
CA SER A 152 -0.85 -4.95 8.19
C SER A 152 -0.39 -4.75 6.75
N MET A 153 -0.38 -3.49 6.32
CA MET A 153 0.33 -3.00 5.14
C MET A 153 1.64 -2.35 5.59
N HIS A 154 2.73 -2.68 4.93
CA HIS A 154 4.03 -2.10 5.24
C HIS A 154 4.95 -2.10 4.02
N ARG A 155 6.01 -1.30 4.06
CA ARG A 155 7.04 -1.31 3.01
C ARG A 155 7.64 -2.70 2.86
N VAL A 156 7.92 -3.07 1.61
CA VAL A 156 8.65 -4.31 1.34
C VAL A 156 9.98 -4.32 2.09
N ARG A 157 10.29 -5.42 2.77
CA ARG A 157 11.53 -5.60 3.51
C ARG A 157 12.48 -6.51 2.76
N ASN A 158 13.76 -6.20 2.84
CA ASN A 158 14.76 -7.10 2.35
C ASN A 158 14.95 -8.24 3.36
N VAL A 159 14.52 -9.44 2.97
CA VAL A 159 14.72 -10.68 3.72
C VAL A 159 15.73 -11.51 2.92
N PRO A 160 16.89 -11.86 3.52
CA PRO A 160 17.90 -12.64 2.84
C PRO A 160 17.33 -13.94 2.25
N GLY A 161 17.65 -14.21 1.00
CA GLY A 161 17.18 -15.41 0.28
C GLY A 161 15.78 -15.33 -0.32
N GLU A 162 14.95 -14.35 0.05
CA GLU A 162 13.58 -14.26 -0.46
C GLU A 162 13.42 -13.40 -1.72
N GLY A 163 14.34 -12.47 -1.99
CA GLY A 163 14.33 -11.63 -3.19
C GLY A 163 13.06 -10.80 -3.36
N ARG A 164 12.44 -10.32 -2.25
CA ARG A 164 11.11 -9.70 -2.25
C ARG A 164 10.98 -8.52 -3.20
N ALA A 165 11.97 -7.64 -3.29
CA ALA A 165 11.95 -6.51 -4.20
C ALA A 165 11.96 -6.95 -5.67
N LYS A 166 12.70 -8.03 -5.99
CA LYS A 166 12.72 -8.60 -7.35
C LYS A 166 11.38 -9.25 -7.71
N ARG A 167 10.73 -9.93 -6.76
CA ARG A 167 9.40 -10.55 -6.95
C ARG A 167 8.33 -9.53 -7.34
N LEU A 168 8.37 -8.33 -6.77
CA LEU A 168 7.45 -7.24 -7.13
C LEU A 168 7.61 -6.74 -8.58
N GLN A 169 8.71 -7.07 -9.24
CA GLN A 169 9.01 -6.66 -10.62
C GLN A 169 8.66 -7.74 -11.65
N THR A 170 8.34 -8.95 -11.21
CA THR A 170 7.98 -10.03 -12.12
C THR A 170 6.49 -9.96 -12.48
N PRO A 171 6.11 -10.35 -13.70
CA PRO A 171 4.70 -10.42 -14.10
C PRO A 171 3.97 -11.64 -13.52
N THR A 172 4.69 -12.54 -12.85
CA THR A 172 4.16 -13.81 -12.36
C THR A 172 3.54 -13.63 -10.98
N VAL A 173 2.24 -13.73 -10.87
CA VAL A 173 1.50 -13.60 -9.60
C VAL A 173 1.98 -14.59 -8.53
N ALA A 174 2.40 -15.79 -8.91
CA ALA A 174 2.95 -16.78 -7.99
C ALA A 174 4.19 -16.26 -7.25
N ASP A 175 4.99 -15.40 -7.87
CA ASP A 175 6.16 -14.78 -7.23
C ASP A 175 5.76 -13.79 -6.14
N ASN A 176 4.57 -13.26 -6.19
CA ASN A 176 4.06 -12.30 -5.21
C ASN A 176 3.52 -12.95 -3.93
N ARG A 177 3.52 -14.30 -3.85
CA ARG A 177 3.07 -15.04 -2.67
C ARG A 177 4.26 -15.51 -1.84
N ILE A 178 4.51 -14.80 -0.73
CA ILE A 178 5.68 -15.08 0.14
C ILE A 178 5.52 -14.61 1.58
N SER A 179 4.57 -13.72 1.86
CA SER A 179 4.44 -13.17 3.20
C SER A 179 3.73 -14.13 4.17
N PHE A 180 3.76 -13.79 5.45
CA PHE A 180 2.99 -14.50 6.49
C PHE A 180 1.51 -14.08 6.54
N GLY A 181 1.08 -13.19 5.64
CA GLY A 181 -0.27 -12.62 5.57
C GLY A 181 -0.23 -11.11 5.33
N CYS A 182 0.71 -10.39 5.94
CA CYS A 182 0.86 -8.96 5.73
C CYS A 182 1.11 -8.60 4.27
N VAL A 183 0.59 -7.45 3.85
CA VAL A 183 0.74 -6.91 2.50
C VAL A 183 2.01 -6.08 2.42
N ASN A 184 2.97 -6.52 1.61
CA ASN A 184 4.23 -5.80 1.40
C ASN A 184 4.13 -4.95 0.14
N ILE A 185 4.44 -3.68 0.27
CA ILE A 185 4.21 -2.64 -0.74
C ILE A 185 5.57 -2.03 -1.12
N PRO A 186 5.82 -1.71 -2.41
CA PRO A 186 7.00 -0.95 -2.81
C PRO A 186 7.15 0.31 -1.96
N ALA A 187 8.36 0.61 -1.46
CA ALA A 187 8.58 1.69 -0.50
C ALA A 187 8.11 3.05 -1.02
N SER A 188 8.46 3.40 -2.26
CA SER A 188 8.04 4.66 -2.88
C SER A 188 6.51 4.78 -3.02
N PHE A 189 5.81 3.68 -3.30
CA PHE A 189 4.35 3.67 -3.34
C PHE A 189 3.74 3.82 -1.95
N TYR A 190 4.32 3.15 -0.95
CA TYR A 190 3.90 3.29 0.44
C TYR A 190 4.01 4.74 0.90
N ASP A 191 5.16 5.37 0.69
CA ASP A 191 5.42 6.75 1.10
C ASP A 191 4.51 7.76 0.40
N ARG A 192 4.17 7.50 -0.86
CA ARG A 192 3.38 8.43 -1.66
C ARG A 192 1.87 8.31 -1.45
N TYR A 193 1.37 7.09 -1.23
CA TYR A 193 -0.07 6.81 -1.21
C TYR A 193 -0.55 6.19 0.10
N ILE A 194 0.22 5.29 0.72
CA ILE A 194 -0.28 4.54 1.88
C ILE A 194 -0.15 5.35 3.16
N ASP A 195 1.02 5.88 3.45
CA ASP A 195 1.23 6.71 4.64
C ASP A 195 0.28 7.92 4.67
N PRO A 196 0.18 8.78 3.64
CA PRO A 196 -0.70 9.95 3.73
C PRO A 196 -2.20 9.62 3.72
N LEU A 197 -2.63 8.56 3.05
CA LEU A 197 -4.05 8.27 2.83
C LEU A 197 -4.64 7.23 3.79
N PHE A 198 -3.82 6.40 4.42
CA PHE A 198 -4.28 5.29 5.26
C PHE A 198 -3.63 5.25 6.65
N SER A 199 -2.52 5.98 6.86
CA SER A 199 -1.87 6.13 8.17
C SER A 199 -2.26 7.45 8.81
N ARG A 200 -2.00 8.56 8.15
CA ARG A 200 -2.31 9.91 8.66
C ARG A 200 -3.80 10.21 8.63
N THR A 201 -4.51 9.65 7.67
CA THR A 201 -5.96 9.72 7.54
C THR A 201 -6.49 8.29 7.55
N SER A 202 -7.46 7.98 8.41
CA SER A 202 -8.07 6.66 8.42
C SER A 202 -8.85 6.41 7.11
N GLY A 203 -8.45 5.39 6.37
CA GLY A 203 -9.10 4.92 5.15
C GLY A 203 -9.83 3.60 5.36
N VAL A 204 -10.32 3.02 4.27
CA VAL A 204 -10.89 1.67 4.25
C VAL A 204 -10.10 0.81 3.28
N VAL A 205 -9.77 -0.41 3.66
CA VAL A 205 -9.11 -1.38 2.77
C VAL A 205 -9.98 -2.62 2.64
N TYR A 206 -10.24 -3.01 1.42
CA TYR A 206 -10.95 -4.23 1.05
C TYR A 206 -9.96 -5.24 0.52
N VAL A 207 -9.85 -6.38 1.18
CA VAL A 207 -9.07 -7.53 0.67
C VAL A 207 -10.07 -8.47 0.01
N LEU A 208 -10.01 -8.58 -1.31
CA LEU A 208 -10.97 -9.38 -2.07
C LEU A 208 -10.75 -10.87 -1.82
N PRO A 209 -11.83 -11.67 -1.76
CA PRO A 209 -11.73 -13.12 -1.62
C PRO A 209 -11.15 -13.76 -2.89
N GLU A 210 -10.58 -14.95 -2.72
CA GLU A 210 -10.06 -15.77 -3.81
C GLU A 210 -10.58 -17.21 -3.79
N THR A 211 -11.13 -17.64 -2.65
CA THR A 211 -11.72 -18.98 -2.48
C THR A 211 -13.20 -18.92 -2.10
N LYS A 212 -13.64 -17.83 -1.49
CA LYS A 212 -15.04 -17.56 -1.18
C LYS A 212 -15.69 -16.73 -2.28
N SER A 213 -17.03 -16.73 -2.35
CA SER A 213 -17.73 -15.80 -3.23
C SER A 213 -17.61 -14.36 -2.72
N MET A 214 -17.64 -13.40 -3.63
CA MET A 214 -17.61 -11.96 -3.30
C MET A 214 -18.75 -11.61 -2.35
N ALA A 215 -19.98 -12.06 -2.64
CA ALA A 215 -21.16 -11.79 -1.82
C ALA A 215 -21.09 -12.37 -0.40
N SER A 216 -20.35 -13.47 -0.20
CA SER A 216 -20.19 -14.06 1.14
C SER A 216 -19.28 -13.23 2.05
N VAL A 217 -18.38 -12.44 1.49
CA VAL A 217 -17.47 -11.56 2.23
C VAL A 217 -17.97 -10.13 2.23
N PHE A 218 -18.55 -9.68 1.12
CA PHE A 218 -19.08 -8.34 0.91
C PHE A 218 -20.53 -8.42 0.41
N PRO A 219 -21.52 -8.52 1.31
CA PRO A 219 -22.92 -8.69 0.91
C PRO A 219 -23.49 -7.53 0.07
N PHE A 220 -22.83 -6.39 0.07
CA PHE A 220 -23.21 -5.23 -0.75
C PHE A 220 -22.71 -5.33 -2.20
N ALA A 221 -21.72 -6.18 -2.49
CA ALA A 221 -21.16 -6.33 -3.83
C ALA A 221 -22.07 -7.18 -4.71
N ILE A 222 -22.38 -6.67 -5.90
CA ILE A 222 -23.20 -7.38 -6.85
C ILE A 222 -22.31 -8.36 -7.63
N GLU A 223 -22.58 -9.65 -7.52
CA GLU A 223 -21.92 -10.66 -8.37
C GLU A 223 -22.27 -10.39 -9.83
N GLY A 224 -21.23 -10.28 -10.66
CA GLY A 224 -21.32 -9.77 -12.03
C GLY A 224 -22.41 -10.39 -12.86
N GLY A 225 -23.39 -9.60 -13.26
CA GLY A 225 -24.36 -9.89 -14.33
C GLY A 225 -25.76 -10.25 -13.91
N ALA A 226 -26.10 -10.44 -12.64
CA ALA A 226 -27.45 -10.80 -12.24
C ALA A 226 -28.47 -9.61 -12.20
N ALA A 227 -28.01 -8.38 -12.35
CA ALA A 227 -28.87 -7.18 -12.20
C ALA A 227 -29.62 -6.77 -13.47
N LEU A 228 -29.49 -7.44 -14.62
CA LEU A 228 -30.20 -7.11 -15.86
C LEU A 228 -31.31 -8.07 -16.25
N ALA A 229 -31.64 -9.06 -15.43
CA ALA A 229 -32.65 -10.09 -15.75
C ALA A 229 -34.01 -9.89 -15.09
N SER A 230 -34.30 -8.74 -14.49
CA SER A 230 -35.61 -8.47 -13.85
C SER A 230 -36.34 -7.24 -14.41
N VAL A 231 -36.41 -7.13 -15.72
CA VAL A 231 -37.53 -6.39 -16.38
C VAL A 231 -38.29 -7.43 -17.17
N ALA A 232 -39.24 -8.07 -16.52
CA ALA A 232 -40.24 -8.88 -17.21
C ALA A 232 -41.03 -7.96 -18.15
N PRO A 233 -41.23 -8.31 -19.45
CA PRO A 233 -42.13 -7.59 -20.27
C PRO A 233 -43.55 -7.78 -19.71
N GLY A 234 -44.22 -6.65 -19.44
CA GLY A 234 -45.60 -6.67 -19.05
C GLY A 234 -46.48 -7.32 -20.14
N PRO A 235 -47.60 -7.92 -19.75
CA PRO A 235 -48.49 -8.57 -20.72
C PRO A 235 -49.06 -7.54 -21.67
N THR A 236 -48.89 -7.76 -22.97
CA THR A 236 -49.61 -7.08 -24.04
C THR A 236 -51.03 -7.59 -24.05
N HIS A 237 -51.98 -6.69 -23.82
CA HIS A 237 -53.40 -6.84 -24.15
C HIS A 237 -53.67 -6.27 -25.53
#